data_085f960b91280be5d8fa278431ef6b50
#
_entry.id   085f960b91280be5d8fa278431ef6b50
#
_cell.length_a   1.000
_cell.length_b   1.000
_cell.length_c   1.000
_cell.angle_alpha   90.00
_cell.angle_beta   90.00
_cell.angle_gamma   90.00
#
_symmetry.space_group_name_H-M   'P 1'
#
loop_
_entity.id
_entity.type
_entity.pdbx_description
1 polymer ?
#
loop_
_entity_poly.entity_id
_entity_poly.type
_entity_poly.pdbx_seq_one_letter_code
_entity_poly.pdbx_strand_id
1 'polypeptide(L)'
;MDPGYPDGARKRPAGVAGRTRGVPHDPMKALVINCTLKKSPEPSNTEALFRTVTEQLEREGVETDVVRAVDLDIAPGVVSEAVHEGDDWPSVHEKLLAAEILVIASPTWLGQPSSVAKRVLERMDAMLSETDDEGRPVAYNRVAGVVVTGNEDGAHHVISEITGGLQDIGYTIPGQAWTYWNQGPGPGPSFLEGGSGHDWSRSTGRAMAANLLGVARALAAHPLGPPPR
;
A
#
# COMPACT_ATOMS: atom_id res chain seq x y z
N MET A 1 -24.80 -24.47 -1.53
CA MET A 1 -25.97 -23.56 -1.35
C MET A 1 -25.38 -22.17 -1.27
N ASP A 2 -25.58 -21.41 -2.33
CA ASP A 2 -25.09 -20.05 -2.49
C ASP A 2 -26.12 -19.11 -1.82
N PRO A 3 -25.73 -18.28 -0.81
CA PRO A 3 -26.63 -17.27 -0.27
C PRO A 3 -26.58 -16.04 -1.17
N GLY A 4 -27.52 -15.98 -2.14
CA GLY A 4 -27.69 -14.84 -3.02
C GLY A 4 -27.92 -13.53 -2.26
N TYR A 5 -27.08 -12.54 -2.53
CA TYR A 5 -27.29 -11.13 -2.15
C TYR A 5 -28.39 -10.53 -3.04
N PRO A 6 -29.36 -9.78 -2.49
CA PRO A 6 -30.41 -9.17 -3.29
C PRO A 6 -29.86 -7.99 -4.12
N ASP A 7 -30.21 -8.02 -5.40
CA ASP A 7 -29.96 -6.95 -6.36
C ASP A 7 -30.85 -5.73 -6.02
N GLY A 8 -30.26 -4.73 -5.36
CA GLY A 8 -30.91 -3.49 -4.95
C GLY A 8 -30.38 -2.31 -5.76
N ALA A 9 -31.06 -1.95 -6.84
CA ALA A 9 -30.81 -0.75 -7.62
C ALA A 9 -30.86 0.52 -6.74
N ARG A 10 -29.70 1.06 -6.33
CA ARG A 10 -29.60 2.33 -5.61
C ARG A 10 -29.66 3.50 -6.61
N LYS A 11 -30.69 4.34 -6.49
CA LYS A 11 -30.81 5.61 -7.19
C LYS A 11 -29.64 6.54 -6.80
N ARG A 12 -28.93 7.05 -7.80
CA ARG A 12 -27.89 8.07 -7.63
C ARG A 12 -28.51 9.39 -7.18
N PRO A 13 -28.02 10.09 -6.16
CA PRO A 13 -28.39 11.49 -5.92
C PRO A 13 -27.73 12.39 -6.98
N ALA A 14 -28.46 13.43 -7.40
CA ALA A 14 -28.03 14.41 -8.39
C ALA A 14 -26.79 15.19 -7.89
N GLY A 15 -25.87 15.44 -8.82
CA GLY A 15 -24.56 16.01 -8.56
C GLY A 15 -24.58 17.43 -8.00
N VAL A 16 -23.68 17.70 -7.08
CA VAL A 16 -23.20 19.04 -6.74
C VAL A 16 -21.91 19.27 -7.50
N ALA A 17 -22.00 20.00 -8.61
CA ALA A 17 -20.85 20.45 -9.40
C ALA A 17 -20.31 21.75 -8.78
N GLY A 18 -19.35 21.63 -7.88
CA GLY A 18 -18.51 22.73 -7.43
C GLY A 18 -17.10 22.60 -8.00
N ARG A 19 -16.82 23.19 -9.17
CA ARG A 19 -15.44 23.32 -9.68
C ARG A 19 -14.75 24.47 -8.94
N THR A 20 -13.98 24.14 -7.91
CA THR A 20 -12.92 25.03 -7.43
C THR A 20 -11.74 24.92 -8.39
N ARG A 21 -11.35 26.05 -9.01
CA ARG A 21 -10.08 26.14 -9.77
C ARG A 21 -8.94 25.96 -8.76
N GLY A 22 -8.32 24.79 -8.77
CA GLY A 22 -7.17 24.48 -7.92
C GLY A 22 -5.93 25.25 -8.35
N VAL A 23 -5.19 25.75 -7.38
CA VAL A 23 -3.77 26.13 -7.49
C VAL A 23 -3.04 24.88 -8.03
N PRO A 24 -2.05 25.01 -8.95
CA PRO A 24 -1.24 23.87 -9.37
C PRO A 24 -0.49 23.35 -8.13
N HIS A 25 -0.94 22.26 -7.56
CA HIS A 25 -0.16 21.48 -6.62
C HIS A 25 0.70 20.51 -7.44
N ASP A 26 1.93 20.26 -7.01
CA ASP A 26 2.74 19.18 -7.54
C ASP A 26 1.92 17.89 -7.54
N PRO A 27 2.10 17.01 -8.53
CA PRO A 27 1.35 15.77 -8.58
C PRO A 27 1.60 14.95 -7.30
N MET A 28 0.52 14.36 -6.75
CA MET A 28 0.67 13.44 -5.62
C MET A 28 1.54 12.26 -6.02
N LYS A 29 2.32 11.75 -5.07
CA LYS A 29 3.22 10.63 -5.25
C LYS A 29 2.74 9.41 -4.49
N ALA A 30 2.86 8.26 -5.13
CA ALA A 30 2.63 6.97 -4.53
C ALA A 30 3.90 6.12 -4.58
N LEU A 31 4.25 5.51 -3.47
CA LEU A 31 5.30 4.51 -3.38
C LEU A 31 4.70 3.13 -3.20
N VAL A 32 5.08 2.18 -4.05
CA VAL A 32 4.77 0.77 -3.87
C VAL A 32 6.04 0.03 -3.46
N ILE A 33 6.02 -0.64 -2.31
CA ILE A 33 7.10 -1.53 -1.90
C ILE A 33 6.68 -2.97 -2.19
N ASN A 34 7.30 -3.56 -3.21
CA ASN A 34 7.10 -4.95 -3.60
C ASN A 34 7.98 -5.85 -2.74
N CYS A 35 7.37 -6.56 -1.82
CA CYS A 35 8.02 -7.47 -0.88
C CYS A 35 8.05 -8.93 -1.36
N THR A 36 8.06 -9.15 -2.68
CA THR A 36 8.30 -10.47 -3.26
C THR A 36 9.66 -11.02 -2.86
N LEU A 37 9.80 -12.36 -2.82
CA LEU A 37 11.11 -13.01 -2.61
C LEU A 37 11.90 -13.21 -3.92
N LYS A 38 11.31 -12.87 -5.05
CA LYS A 38 11.90 -13.02 -6.38
C LYS A 38 12.63 -11.75 -6.79
N LYS A 39 13.93 -11.86 -7.08
CA LYS A 39 14.72 -10.76 -7.62
C LYS A 39 14.32 -10.41 -9.06
N SER A 40 14.56 -9.18 -9.45
CA SER A 40 14.44 -8.76 -10.86
C SER A 40 15.46 -9.54 -11.73
N PRO A 41 15.07 -9.94 -12.95
CA PRO A 41 13.84 -9.65 -13.68
C PRO A 41 12.75 -10.74 -13.51
N GLU A 42 12.82 -11.62 -12.51
CA GLU A 42 11.82 -12.68 -12.35
C GLU A 42 10.40 -12.12 -12.22
N PRO A 43 9.40 -12.72 -12.91
CA PRO A 43 8.00 -12.29 -12.79
C PRO A 43 7.49 -12.41 -11.35
N SER A 44 6.92 -11.35 -10.81
CA SER A 44 6.33 -11.31 -9.48
C SER A 44 4.80 -11.39 -9.58
N ASN A 45 4.19 -12.35 -8.88
CA ASN A 45 2.73 -12.44 -8.75
C ASN A 45 2.16 -11.19 -8.06
N THR A 46 2.84 -10.74 -7.02
CA THR A 46 2.46 -9.56 -6.24
C THR A 46 2.49 -8.30 -7.10
N GLU A 47 3.52 -8.17 -7.95
CA GLU A 47 3.60 -7.08 -8.93
C GLU A 47 2.44 -7.10 -9.92
N ALA A 48 2.12 -8.26 -10.46
CA ALA A 48 1.04 -8.40 -11.43
C ALA A 48 -0.32 -7.96 -10.85
N LEU A 49 -0.55 -8.17 -9.55
CA LEU A 49 -1.77 -7.71 -8.90
C LEU A 49 -1.72 -6.20 -8.58
N PHE A 50 -0.63 -5.69 -7.98
CA PHE A 50 -0.58 -4.27 -7.61
C PHE A 50 -0.58 -3.32 -8.83
N ARG A 51 -0.20 -3.78 -10.01
CA ARG A 51 -0.35 -2.99 -11.25
C ARG A 51 -1.78 -2.48 -11.46
N THR A 52 -2.79 -3.22 -11.01
CA THR A 52 -4.18 -2.74 -11.03
C THR A 52 -4.37 -1.47 -10.20
N VAL A 53 -3.63 -1.33 -9.10
CA VAL A 53 -3.67 -0.16 -8.22
C VAL A 53 -2.87 0.99 -8.85
N THR A 54 -1.62 0.74 -9.27
CA THR A 54 -0.75 1.78 -9.84
C THR A 54 -1.33 2.36 -11.13
N GLU A 55 -1.79 1.52 -12.06
CA GLU A 55 -2.45 1.97 -13.29
C GLU A 55 -3.68 2.86 -13.02
N GLN A 56 -4.44 2.58 -11.97
CA GLN A 56 -5.58 3.42 -11.60
C GLN A 56 -5.12 4.75 -11.00
N LEU A 57 -4.09 4.76 -10.15
CA LEU A 57 -3.51 5.98 -9.60
C LEU A 57 -2.91 6.87 -10.70
N GLU A 58 -2.18 6.27 -11.64
CA GLU A 58 -1.57 6.97 -12.79
C GLU A 58 -2.62 7.60 -13.71
N ARG A 59 -3.75 6.92 -13.97
CA ARG A 59 -4.89 7.50 -14.71
C ARG A 59 -5.49 8.74 -14.03
N GLU A 60 -5.35 8.84 -12.73
CA GLU A 60 -5.81 9.96 -11.91
C GLU A 60 -4.72 11.04 -11.72
N GLY A 61 -3.56 10.91 -12.39
CA GLY A 61 -2.47 11.87 -12.37
C GLY A 61 -1.53 11.76 -11.17
N VAL A 62 -1.50 10.61 -10.48
CA VAL A 62 -0.55 10.33 -9.40
C VAL A 62 0.76 9.80 -10.01
N GLU A 63 1.89 10.33 -9.58
CA GLU A 63 3.21 9.77 -9.91
C GLU A 63 3.45 8.53 -9.06
N THR A 64 3.75 7.38 -9.69
CA THR A 64 3.98 6.12 -8.98
C THR A 64 5.45 5.71 -9.08
N ASP A 65 6.06 5.39 -7.93
CA ASP A 65 7.38 4.77 -7.85
C ASP A 65 7.24 3.36 -7.27
N VAL A 66 8.07 2.43 -7.74
CA VAL A 66 8.05 1.03 -7.30
C VAL A 66 9.44 0.63 -6.83
N VAL A 67 9.51 0.18 -5.59
CA VAL A 67 10.71 -0.43 -5.00
C VAL A 67 10.49 -1.92 -4.86
N ARG A 68 11.31 -2.75 -5.51
CA ARG A 68 11.35 -4.20 -5.26
C ARG A 68 12.40 -4.45 -4.17
N ALA A 69 11.93 -4.57 -2.93
CA ALA A 69 12.81 -4.55 -1.75
C ALA A 69 13.88 -5.66 -1.74
N VAL A 70 13.60 -6.82 -2.35
CA VAL A 70 14.58 -7.93 -2.43
C VAL A 70 15.76 -7.64 -3.37
N ASP A 71 15.66 -6.63 -4.23
CA ASP A 71 16.76 -6.22 -5.12
C ASP A 71 17.78 -5.35 -4.38
N LEU A 72 17.43 -4.81 -3.23
CA LEU A 72 18.21 -3.89 -2.41
C LEU A 72 18.87 -4.62 -1.23
N ASP A 73 19.98 -4.10 -0.77
CA ASP A 73 20.60 -4.52 0.50
C ASP A 73 19.96 -3.74 1.64
N ILE A 74 18.88 -4.28 2.22
CA ILE A 74 18.19 -3.70 3.38
C ILE A 74 18.62 -4.46 4.62
N ALA A 75 19.50 -3.86 5.42
CA ALA A 75 19.96 -4.44 6.67
C ALA A 75 18.82 -4.61 7.70
N PRO A 76 18.87 -5.64 8.57
CA PRO A 76 18.02 -5.68 9.77
C PRO A 76 18.31 -4.48 10.67
N GLY A 77 17.24 -3.86 11.20
CA GLY A 77 17.38 -2.71 12.10
C GLY A 77 16.08 -1.95 12.25
N VAL A 78 16.10 -0.97 13.16
CA VAL A 78 14.97 -0.09 13.52
C VAL A 78 15.38 1.39 13.45
N VAL A 79 16.30 1.72 12.55
CA VAL A 79 16.85 3.08 12.35
C VAL A 79 16.69 3.50 10.91
N SER A 80 16.57 4.81 10.66
CA SER A 80 16.45 5.38 9.30
C SER A 80 17.79 5.45 8.57
N GLU A 81 18.89 5.58 9.33
CA GLU A 81 20.23 5.64 8.78
C GLU A 81 20.72 4.26 8.33
N ALA A 82 21.81 4.25 7.57
CA ALA A 82 22.48 3.01 7.15
C ALA A 82 23.06 2.26 8.35
N VAL A 83 22.76 0.96 8.48
CA VAL A 83 23.33 0.09 9.53
C VAL A 83 24.74 -0.34 9.20
N HIS A 84 25.09 -0.43 7.92
CA HIS A 84 26.44 -0.73 7.42
C HIS A 84 26.69 -0.03 6.08
N GLU A 85 27.92 -0.02 5.63
CA GLU A 85 28.28 0.49 4.30
C GLU A 85 27.57 -0.33 3.20
N GLY A 86 26.80 0.34 2.34
CA GLY A 86 26.02 -0.29 1.28
C GLY A 86 24.60 -0.67 1.66
N ASP A 87 24.11 -0.35 2.88
CA ASP A 87 22.69 -0.47 3.23
C ASP A 87 21.86 0.54 2.41
N ASP A 88 20.97 0.03 1.57
CA ASP A 88 20.13 0.83 0.67
C ASP A 88 18.91 1.47 1.35
N TRP A 89 18.67 1.16 2.64
CA TRP A 89 17.48 1.64 3.34
C TRP A 89 17.31 3.15 3.35
N PRO A 90 18.35 3.99 3.54
CA PRO A 90 18.16 5.45 3.53
C PRO A 90 17.48 5.95 2.24
N SER A 91 17.80 5.34 1.09
CA SER A 91 17.15 5.70 -0.18
C SER A 91 15.67 5.31 -0.23
N VAL A 92 15.29 4.22 0.41
CA VAL A 92 13.88 3.78 0.54
C VAL A 92 13.15 4.71 1.51
N HIS A 93 13.78 5.08 2.61
CA HIS A 93 13.25 6.00 3.60
C HIS A 93 12.97 7.39 3.01
N GLU A 94 13.87 7.94 2.20
CA GLU A 94 13.63 9.18 1.47
C GLU A 94 12.38 9.09 0.56
N LYS A 95 12.20 7.98 -0.14
CA LYS A 95 11.01 7.74 -0.97
C LYS A 95 9.73 7.63 -0.13
N LEU A 96 9.79 7.00 1.05
CA LEU A 96 8.68 6.96 2.01
C LEU A 96 8.27 8.36 2.45
N LEU A 97 9.24 9.22 2.76
CA LEU A 97 8.99 10.61 3.16
C LEU A 97 8.48 11.48 1.99
N ALA A 98 8.77 11.13 0.76
CA ALA A 98 8.35 11.89 -0.42
C ALA A 98 6.94 11.51 -0.92
N ALA A 99 6.38 10.37 -0.50
CA ALA A 99 5.10 9.85 -1.01
C ALA A 99 3.95 10.15 -0.06
N GLU A 100 2.81 10.62 -0.57
CA GLU A 100 1.56 10.77 0.17
C GLU A 100 0.79 9.45 0.29
N ILE A 101 1.04 8.51 -0.63
CA ILE A 101 0.36 7.23 -0.71
C ILE A 101 1.41 6.11 -0.65
N LEU A 102 1.26 5.21 0.31
CA LEU A 102 2.09 4.02 0.43
C LEU A 102 1.28 2.75 0.13
N VAL A 103 1.86 1.85 -0.65
CA VAL A 103 1.31 0.50 -0.84
C VAL A 103 2.37 -0.53 -0.47
N ILE A 104 2.10 -1.32 0.56
CA ILE A 104 2.92 -2.51 0.86
C ILE A 104 2.31 -3.71 0.15
N ALA A 105 3.09 -4.32 -0.71
CA ALA A 105 2.65 -5.45 -1.51
C ALA A 105 3.44 -6.72 -1.13
N SER A 106 2.77 -7.70 -0.52
CA SER A 106 3.41 -8.90 0.01
C SER A 106 2.80 -10.19 -0.53
N PRO A 107 3.61 -11.21 -0.85
CA PRO A 107 3.10 -12.56 -0.94
C PRO A 107 2.75 -13.12 0.45
N THR A 108 1.88 -14.12 0.48
CA THR A 108 1.59 -14.93 1.67
C THR A 108 2.52 -16.14 1.71
N TRP A 109 3.12 -16.38 2.87
CA TRP A 109 3.92 -17.58 3.16
C TRP A 109 3.54 -18.14 4.52
N LEU A 110 3.04 -19.38 4.56
CA LEU A 110 2.53 -19.99 5.78
C LEU A 110 1.50 -19.10 6.51
N GLY A 111 0.61 -18.46 5.74
CA GLY A 111 -0.37 -17.52 6.25
C GLY A 111 0.19 -16.17 6.73
N GLN A 112 1.49 -15.89 6.55
CA GLN A 112 2.19 -14.71 7.08
C GLN A 112 2.66 -13.77 5.96
N PRO A 113 2.93 -12.48 6.26
CA PRO A 113 3.70 -11.61 5.36
C PRO A 113 5.06 -12.21 5.06
N SER A 114 5.63 -11.91 3.90
CA SER A 114 6.99 -12.31 3.59
C SER A 114 8.01 -11.73 4.59
N SER A 115 9.15 -12.39 4.78
CA SER A 115 10.26 -11.86 5.59
C SER A 115 10.76 -10.52 5.07
N VAL A 116 10.63 -10.26 3.76
CA VAL A 116 10.97 -8.97 3.16
C VAL A 116 9.99 -7.88 3.61
N ALA A 117 8.68 -8.17 3.67
CA ALA A 117 7.70 -7.23 4.22
C ALA A 117 7.94 -6.94 5.70
N LYS A 118 8.25 -7.97 6.49
CA LYS A 118 8.61 -7.79 7.90
C LYS A 118 9.86 -6.92 8.06
N ARG A 119 10.90 -7.15 7.27
CA ARG A 119 12.12 -6.32 7.26
C ARG A 119 11.81 -4.85 6.95
N VAL A 120 10.98 -4.59 5.94
CA VAL A 120 10.56 -3.24 5.59
C VAL A 120 9.85 -2.57 6.77
N LEU A 121 8.88 -3.25 7.39
CA LEU A 121 8.15 -2.72 8.56
C LEU A 121 9.06 -2.47 9.75
N GLU A 122 10.01 -3.37 10.04
CA GLU A 122 11.00 -3.18 11.10
C GLU A 122 11.87 -1.94 10.84
N ARG A 123 12.29 -1.70 9.61
CA ARG A 123 13.04 -0.50 9.26
C ARG A 123 12.19 0.78 9.34
N MET A 124 10.89 0.68 9.07
CA MET A 124 9.95 1.80 9.21
C MET A 124 9.67 2.18 10.66
N ASP A 125 10.02 1.34 11.65
CA ASP A 125 9.87 1.63 13.08
C ASP A 125 10.54 2.96 13.49
N ALA A 126 11.64 3.32 12.85
CA ALA A 126 12.32 4.60 13.05
C ALA A 126 11.39 5.82 12.92
N MET A 127 10.41 5.75 12.02
CA MET A 127 9.45 6.84 11.74
C MET A 127 8.59 7.20 12.96
N LEU A 128 8.47 6.31 13.98
CA LEU A 128 7.76 6.60 15.23
C LEU A 128 8.36 7.78 16.01
N SER A 129 9.66 7.98 15.90
CA SER A 129 10.39 9.05 16.59
C SER A 129 10.65 10.27 15.70
N GLU A 130 10.32 10.21 14.43
CA GLU A 130 10.57 11.28 13.47
C GLU A 130 9.38 12.24 13.38
N THR A 131 9.66 13.54 13.40
CA THR A 131 8.65 14.58 13.26
C THR A 131 9.06 15.58 12.19
N ASP A 132 8.08 16.20 11.56
CA ASP A 132 8.30 17.34 10.67
C ASP A 132 8.57 18.64 11.47
N ASP A 133 8.79 19.76 10.74
CA ASP A 133 9.08 21.07 11.33
C ASP A 133 7.92 21.62 12.19
N GLU A 134 6.71 21.08 12.03
CA GLU A 134 5.53 21.45 12.83
C GLU A 134 5.34 20.54 14.05
N GLY A 135 6.23 19.55 14.24
CA GLY A 135 6.17 18.56 15.33
C GLY A 135 5.13 17.46 15.12
N ARG A 136 4.69 17.24 13.88
CA ARG A 136 3.80 16.12 13.52
C ARG A 136 4.64 14.89 13.21
N PRO A 137 4.22 13.67 13.60
CA PRO A 137 4.84 12.44 13.11
C PRO A 137 4.93 12.44 11.58
N VAL A 138 6.07 12.02 11.03
CA VAL A 138 6.33 12.11 9.57
C VAL A 138 5.36 11.29 8.72
N ALA A 139 4.73 10.27 9.30
CA ALA A 139 3.70 9.47 8.63
C ALA A 139 2.28 10.09 8.68
N TYR A 140 2.06 11.14 9.46
CA TYR A 140 0.77 11.83 9.49
C TYR A 140 0.45 12.47 8.14
N ASN A 141 -0.85 12.55 7.86
CA ASN A 141 -1.38 13.09 6.60
C ASN A 141 -0.99 12.28 5.35
N ARG A 142 -0.49 11.06 5.56
CA ARG A 142 -0.22 10.06 4.53
C ARG A 142 -1.20 8.92 4.65
N VAL A 143 -1.48 8.24 3.55
CA VAL A 143 -2.37 7.08 3.52
C VAL A 143 -1.58 5.84 3.15
N ALA A 144 -2.03 4.69 3.63
CA ALA A 144 -1.44 3.44 3.22
C ALA A 144 -2.48 2.36 2.92
N GLY A 145 -2.06 1.40 2.09
CA GLY A 145 -2.86 0.23 1.75
C GLY A 145 -2.01 -0.99 1.45
N VAL A 146 -2.66 -2.14 1.28
CA VAL A 146 -1.99 -3.43 1.21
C VAL A 146 -2.47 -4.25 0.03
N VAL A 147 -1.52 -4.85 -0.70
CA VAL A 147 -1.81 -5.81 -1.77
C VAL A 147 -1.22 -7.17 -1.39
N VAL A 148 -2.02 -8.23 -1.46
CA VAL A 148 -1.57 -9.57 -1.07
C VAL A 148 -1.84 -10.58 -2.18
N THR A 149 -0.87 -11.45 -2.44
CA THR A 149 -1.03 -12.62 -3.31
C THR A 149 -0.59 -13.89 -2.61
N GLY A 150 -1.36 -14.97 -2.76
CA GLY A 150 -1.00 -16.27 -2.22
C GLY A 150 -1.58 -17.41 -3.04
N ASN A 151 -0.84 -18.50 -3.22
CA ASN A 151 -1.37 -19.76 -3.69
C ASN A 151 -1.93 -20.62 -2.53
N GLU A 152 -2.03 -20.03 -1.35
CA GLU A 152 -2.64 -20.54 -0.12
C GLU A 152 -3.49 -19.45 0.52
N ASP A 153 -4.27 -19.75 1.55
CA ASP A 153 -5.07 -18.78 2.30
C ASP A 153 -4.22 -17.91 3.26
N GLY A 154 -4.86 -16.96 3.95
CA GLY A 154 -4.21 -16.10 4.94
C GLY A 154 -4.11 -14.62 4.55
N ALA A 155 -4.67 -14.22 3.40
CA ALA A 155 -4.56 -12.82 2.95
C ALA A 155 -5.06 -11.80 3.98
N HIS A 156 -6.19 -12.06 4.66
CA HIS A 156 -6.71 -11.15 5.70
C HIS A 156 -5.78 -11.04 6.91
N HIS A 157 -5.08 -12.12 7.29
CA HIS A 157 -4.10 -12.07 8.35
C HIS A 157 -2.90 -11.19 7.94
N VAL A 158 -2.37 -11.39 6.74
CA VAL A 158 -1.28 -10.58 6.18
C VAL A 158 -1.67 -9.10 6.12
N ILE A 159 -2.88 -8.79 5.65
CA ILE A 159 -3.41 -7.42 5.61
C ILE A 159 -3.44 -6.84 7.03
N SER A 160 -3.98 -7.56 8.01
CA SER A 160 -4.12 -7.09 9.39
C SER A 160 -2.78 -6.80 10.05
N GLU A 161 -1.78 -7.66 9.85
CA GLU A 161 -0.43 -7.44 10.40
C GLU A 161 0.23 -6.20 9.81
N ILE A 162 0.17 -6.05 8.48
CA ILE A 162 0.80 -4.91 7.81
C ILE A 162 0.08 -3.61 8.17
N THR A 163 -1.26 -3.59 8.11
CA THR A 163 -2.03 -2.37 8.42
C THR A 163 -1.90 -1.97 9.88
N GLY A 164 -1.81 -2.94 10.82
CA GLY A 164 -1.57 -2.68 12.24
C GLY A 164 -0.26 -1.91 12.45
N GLY A 165 0.85 -2.42 11.91
CA GLY A 165 2.15 -1.74 12.00
C GLY A 165 2.15 -0.35 11.33
N LEU A 166 1.50 -0.21 10.17
CA LEU A 166 1.39 1.09 9.49
C LEU A 166 0.56 2.11 10.29
N GLN A 167 -0.50 1.66 10.97
CA GLN A 167 -1.30 2.51 11.85
C GLN A 167 -0.51 2.97 13.09
N ASP A 168 0.29 2.07 13.69
CA ASP A 168 1.18 2.41 14.81
C ASP A 168 2.17 3.50 14.44
N ILE A 169 2.72 3.44 13.21
CA ILE A 169 3.64 4.46 12.67
C ILE A 169 2.92 5.80 12.42
N GLY A 170 1.59 5.80 12.21
CA GLY A 170 0.80 7.01 12.01
C GLY A 170 0.15 7.17 10.64
N TYR A 171 0.27 6.18 9.74
CA TYR A 171 -0.44 6.20 8.46
C TYR A 171 -1.95 6.08 8.65
N THR A 172 -2.71 6.81 7.85
CA THR A 172 -4.16 6.62 7.74
C THR A 172 -4.46 5.45 6.80
N ILE A 173 -5.23 4.46 7.29
CA ILE A 173 -5.71 3.34 6.48
C ILE A 173 -7.16 3.62 6.08
N PRO A 174 -7.45 4.01 4.83
CA PRO A 174 -8.81 4.21 4.35
C PRO A 174 -9.65 2.93 4.37
N GLY A 175 -10.97 3.07 4.37
CA GLY A 175 -11.85 1.93 4.17
C GLY A 175 -11.57 1.26 2.82
N GLN A 176 -11.52 -0.08 2.79
CA GLN A 176 -11.18 -0.87 1.60
C GLN A 176 -9.81 -0.50 0.98
N ALA A 177 -8.83 -0.15 1.79
CA ALA A 177 -7.47 0.17 1.37
C ALA A 177 -6.62 -1.09 1.10
N TRP A 178 -7.22 -2.15 0.60
CA TRP A 178 -6.54 -3.38 0.26
C TRP A 178 -7.21 -4.13 -0.90
N THR A 179 -6.41 -4.91 -1.58
CA THR A 179 -6.87 -5.95 -2.50
C THR A 179 -6.02 -7.20 -2.34
N TYR A 180 -6.58 -8.35 -2.63
CA TYR A 180 -5.84 -9.59 -2.58
C TYR A 180 -6.36 -10.60 -3.61
N TRP A 181 -5.53 -11.58 -3.86
CA TRP A 181 -5.90 -12.85 -4.47
C TRP A 181 -5.21 -13.97 -3.72
N ASN A 182 -5.98 -14.94 -3.26
CA ASN A 182 -5.44 -16.17 -2.68
C ASN A 182 -6.24 -17.39 -3.12
N GLN A 183 -5.56 -18.53 -3.17
CA GLN A 183 -6.20 -19.82 -3.18
C GLN A 183 -6.47 -20.24 -1.72
N GLY A 184 -7.26 -21.20 -1.50
CA GLY A 184 -7.48 -21.74 -0.16
C GLY A 184 -7.72 -23.22 -0.24
N PRO A 185 -7.81 -23.87 0.92
CA PRO A 185 -6.67 -24.24 1.75
C PRO A 185 -5.78 -25.22 0.98
N GLY A 186 -4.51 -25.02 0.99
CA GLY A 186 -3.50 -25.83 0.31
C GLY A 186 -2.99 -25.21 -0.99
N PRO A 187 -1.91 -25.78 -1.55
CA PRO A 187 -1.26 -25.19 -2.71
C PRO A 187 -2.14 -25.26 -3.96
N GLY A 188 -2.25 -24.14 -4.63
CA GLY A 188 -2.93 -23.99 -5.92
C GLY A 188 -2.04 -23.28 -6.93
N PRO A 189 -2.55 -22.93 -8.12
CA PRO A 189 -1.81 -22.12 -9.08
C PRO A 189 -1.49 -20.76 -8.49
N SER A 190 -0.40 -20.15 -8.98
CA SER A 190 -0.06 -18.78 -8.64
C SER A 190 -1.00 -17.77 -9.32
N PHE A 191 -0.95 -16.51 -8.89
CA PHE A 191 -1.76 -15.45 -9.51
C PHE A 191 -1.55 -15.33 -11.02
N LEU A 192 -0.30 -15.40 -11.48
CA LEU A 192 0.01 -15.35 -12.92
C LEU A 192 -0.49 -16.56 -13.70
N GLU A 193 -0.60 -17.71 -13.05
CA GLU A 193 -1.07 -18.96 -13.68
C GLU A 193 -2.60 -19.07 -13.70
N GLY A 194 -3.29 -18.59 -12.68
CA GLY A 194 -4.73 -18.80 -12.54
C GLY A 194 -5.54 -17.58 -12.06
N GLY A 195 -4.91 -16.58 -11.49
CA GLY A 195 -5.59 -15.46 -10.85
C GLY A 195 -5.62 -14.15 -11.65
N SER A 196 -4.82 -14.03 -12.71
CA SER A 196 -4.62 -12.76 -13.43
C SER A 196 -5.90 -12.18 -14.07
N GLY A 197 -6.88 -13.03 -14.37
CA GLY A 197 -8.21 -12.64 -14.86
C GLY A 197 -9.27 -12.46 -13.77
N HIS A 198 -8.92 -12.54 -12.48
CA HIS A 198 -9.87 -12.52 -11.38
C HIS A 198 -10.51 -11.14 -11.20
N ASP A 199 -11.75 -10.98 -11.65
CA ASP A 199 -12.45 -9.68 -11.71
C ASP A 199 -12.60 -9.01 -10.34
N TRP A 200 -12.86 -9.78 -9.30
CA TRP A 200 -13.00 -9.24 -7.94
C TRP A 200 -11.70 -8.58 -7.45
N SER A 201 -10.55 -9.26 -7.56
CA SER A 201 -9.25 -8.69 -7.14
C SER A 201 -8.89 -7.43 -7.94
N ARG A 202 -9.22 -7.42 -9.25
CA ARG A 202 -8.99 -6.25 -10.10
C ARG A 202 -9.93 -5.09 -9.78
N SER A 203 -11.20 -5.37 -9.49
CA SER A 203 -12.17 -4.34 -9.12
C SER A 203 -11.88 -3.75 -7.74
N THR A 204 -11.52 -4.58 -6.76
CA THR A 204 -11.11 -4.12 -5.43
C THR A 204 -9.78 -3.37 -5.45
N GLY A 205 -8.85 -3.73 -6.35
CA GLY A 205 -7.62 -2.95 -6.57
C GLY A 205 -7.90 -1.54 -7.08
N ARG A 206 -8.83 -1.38 -8.03
CA ARG A 206 -9.26 -0.06 -8.49
C ARG A 206 -9.99 0.73 -7.40
N ALA A 207 -10.85 0.08 -6.61
CA ALA A 207 -11.53 0.70 -5.48
C ALA A 207 -10.53 1.16 -4.40
N MET A 208 -9.54 0.32 -4.08
CA MET A 208 -8.43 0.65 -3.20
C MET A 208 -7.71 1.93 -3.66
N ALA A 209 -7.32 2.00 -4.93
CA ALA A 209 -6.65 3.18 -5.49
C ALA A 209 -7.50 4.45 -5.35
N ALA A 210 -8.80 4.36 -5.66
CA ALA A 210 -9.72 5.49 -5.53
C ALA A 210 -9.88 5.95 -4.07
N ASN A 211 -9.95 5.01 -3.11
CA ASN A 211 -10.07 5.32 -1.69
C ASN A 211 -8.79 5.93 -1.14
N LEU A 212 -7.61 5.39 -1.48
CA LEU A 212 -6.32 5.95 -1.12
C LEU A 212 -6.20 7.39 -1.62
N LEU A 213 -6.43 7.62 -2.90
CA LEU A 213 -6.33 8.96 -3.49
C LEU A 213 -7.35 9.93 -2.91
N GLY A 214 -8.59 9.50 -2.70
CA GLY A 214 -9.66 10.33 -2.13
C GLY A 214 -9.32 10.80 -0.72
N VAL A 215 -8.80 9.91 0.14
CA VAL A 215 -8.40 10.27 1.51
C VAL A 215 -7.10 11.07 1.52
N ALA A 216 -6.12 10.75 0.68
CA ALA A 216 -4.90 11.55 0.56
C ALA A 216 -5.21 13.00 0.17
N ARG A 217 -6.08 13.23 -0.82
CA ARG A 217 -6.56 14.57 -1.19
C ARG A 217 -7.28 15.29 -0.06
N ALA A 218 -8.08 14.56 0.72
CA ALA A 218 -8.79 15.14 1.87
C ALA A 218 -7.81 15.56 2.98
N LEU A 219 -6.80 14.75 3.28
CA LEU A 219 -5.77 15.06 4.27
C LEU A 219 -4.86 16.21 3.79
N ALA A 220 -4.55 16.28 2.51
CA ALA A 220 -3.82 17.42 1.95
C ALA A 220 -4.61 18.75 2.06
N ALA A 221 -5.94 18.69 1.90
CA ALA A 221 -6.81 19.85 2.04
C ALA A 221 -7.06 20.25 3.51
N HIS A 222 -7.07 19.27 4.41
CA HIS A 222 -7.36 19.44 5.84
C HIS A 222 -6.40 18.58 6.68
N PRO A 223 -5.13 19.00 6.81
CA PRO A 223 -4.13 18.21 7.51
C PRO A 223 -4.39 18.12 9.01
N LEU A 224 -4.09 16.96 9.57
CA LEU A 224 -4.04 16.75 11.02
C LEU A 224 -2.90 17.60 11.59
N GLY A 225 -3.16 18.26 12.70
CA GLY A 225 -2.14 18.95 13.47
C GLY A 225 -1.26 18.00 14.30
N PRO A 226 -0.23 18.52 14.99
CA PRO A 226 0.57 17.72 15.91
C PRO A 226 -0.32 17.18 17.05
N PRO A 227 0.00 15.98 17.58
CA PRO A 227 -0.74 15.43 18.70
C PRO A 227 -0.64 16.34 19.93
N PRO A 228 -1.69 16.43 20.76
CA PRO A 228 -1.62 17.20 21.99
C PRO A 228 -0.55 16.61 22.91
N ARG A 229 0.21 17.48 23.57
CA ARG A 229 1.23 17.11 24.57
C ARG A 229 0.61 16.75 25.89
#